data_9cfb5a2ffaa98ce0ce558d2c739df529
#
_entry.id   9cfb5a2ffaa98ce0ce558d2c739df529
#
_cell.length_a   1.000
_cell.length_b   1.000
_cell.length_c   1.000
_cell.angle_alpha   90.00
_cell.angle_beta   90.00
_cell.angle_gamma   90.00
#
_symmetry.space_group_name_H-M   'P 1'
#
loop_
_entity.id
_entity.type
_entity.pdbx_description
1 polymer ?
#
loop_
_entity_poly.entity_id
_entity_poly.type
_entity_poly.pdbx_seq_one_letter_code
_entity_poly.pdbx_strand_id
1 'polypeptide(L)'
;MKTKTIILALALGLVSNLSVNASEIVAATLILEAGGEYATGSMEAVNEVIRNRAAKRKLTTRQVCLQRKQFSCWNSGRIDQLLAKAKRHPRFNEALAIVTGSPTNYTGGADHYHADYCSPYWASSMKKTCVIGKHLFYK
;
A
#
# COMPACT_ATOMS: atom_id res chain seq x y z
N MET A 1 20.08 33.47 22.47
CA MET A 1 20.52 32.58 21.34
C MET A 1 20.28 31.07 21.56
N LYS A 2 19.66 30.66 22.65
CA LYS A 2 19.44 29.22 22.96
C LYS A 2 18.10 28.62 22.49
N THR A 3 17.20 29.42 21.94
CA THR A 3 15.82 28.98 21.58
C THR A 3 15.67 28.48 20.15
N LYS A 4 16.59 28.80 19.24
CA LYS A 4 16.47 28.38 17.83
C LYS A 4 16.87 26.92 17.55
N THR A 5 17.73 26.34 18.37
CA THR A 5 18.25 24.99 18.15
C THR A 5 17.25 23.89 18.56
N ILE A 6 16.40 24.15 19.55
CA ILE A 6 15.41 23.19 20.06
C ILE A 6 14.24 23.03 19.09
N ILE A 7 13.82 24.12 18.41
CA ILE A 7 12.71 24.09 17.46
C ILE A 7 13.07 23.29 16.19
N LEU A 8 14.33 23.38 15.75
CA LEU A 8 14.78 22.64 14.55
C LEU A 8 14.86 21.13 14.79
N ALA A 9 15.30 20.71 15.99
CA ALA A 9 15.37 19.29 16.35
C ALA A 9 13.96 18.64 16.48
N LEU A 10 12.99 19.38 17.01
CA LEU A 10 11.60 18.89 17.08
C LEU A 10 10.94 18.77 15.70
N ALA A 11 11.22 19.70 14.79
CA ALA A 11 10.69 19.67 13.43
C ALA A 11 11.24 18.47 12.62
N LEU A 12 12.53 18.16 12.76
CA LEU A 12 13.15 16.99 12.11
C LEU A 12 12.62 15.67 12.68
N GLY A 13 12.41 15.59 13.98
CA GLY A 13 11.83 14.40 14.62
C GLY A 13 10.39 14.13 14.21
N LEU A 14 9.57 15.16 14.04
CA LEU A 14 8.19 15.04 13.58
C LEU A 14 8.08 14.61 12.12
N VAL A 15 8.94 15.11 11.23
CA VAL A 15 8.95 14.73 9.81
C VAL A 15 9.37 13.28 9.63
N SER A 16 10.37 12.81 10.38
CA SER A 16 10.79 11.40 10.31
C SER A 16 9.71 10.44 10.82
N ASN A 17 9.01 10.78 11.90
CA ASN A 17 7.92 9.96 12.44
C ASN A 17 6.71 9.89 11.51
N LEU A 18 6.35 10.98 10.83
CA LEU A 18 5.28 11.01 9.83
C LEU A 18 5.63 10.17 8.59
N SER A 19 6.89 10.20 8.16
CA SER A 19 7.38 9.41 7.02
C SER A 19 7.36 7.89 7.31
N VAL A 20 7.86 7.48 8.48
CA VAL A 20 7.85 6.08 8.92
C VAL A 20 6.42 5.56 9.04
N ASN A 21 5.52 6.32 9.64
CA ASN A 21 4.12 5.95 9.78
C ASN A 21 3.42 5.79 8.41
N ALA A 22 3.72 6.65 7.43
CA ALA A 22 3.17 6.55 6.08
C ALA A 22 3.60 5.24 5.39
N SER A 23 4.88 4.89 5.45
CA SER A 23 5.40 3.65 4.87
C SER A 23 4.86 2.40 5.58
N GLU A 24 4.68 2.46 6.89
CA GLU A 24 4.10 1.36 7.66
C GLU A 24 2.63 1.10 7.30
N ILE A 25 1.83 2.13 7.07
CA ILE A 25 0.44 1.97 6.60
C ILE A 25 0.40 1.29 5.23
N VAL A 26 1.27 1.70 4.31
CA VAL A 26 1.33 1.05 2.99
C VAL A 26 1.80 -0.40 3.13
N ALA A 27 2.87 -0.66 3.89
CA ALA A 27 3.35 -2.02 4.13
C ALA A 27 2.30 -2.91 4.79
N ALA A 28 1.56 -2.39 5.77
CA ALA A 28 0.44 -3.10 6.39
C ALA A 28 -0.66 -3.43 5.37
N THR A 29 -0.95 -2.52 4.44
CA THR A 29 -1.91 -2.78 3.36
C THR A 29 -1.43 -3.93 2.48
N LEU A 30 -0.16 -3.98 2.11
CA LEU A 30 0.40 -5.11 1.34
C LEU A 30 0.24 -6.44 2.09
N ILE A 31 0.50 -6.46 3.39
CA ILE A 31 0.33 -7.66 4.22
C ILE A 31 -1.14 -8.09 4.29
N LEU A 32 -2.05 -7.17 4.53
CA LEU A 32 -3.47 -7.49 4.69
C LEU A 32 -4.13 -7.91 3.36
N GLU A 33 -3.62 -7.41 2.23
CA GLU A 33 -4.15 -7.73 0.90
C GLU A 33 -3.46 -8.94 0.24
N ALA A 34 -2.16 -9.11 0.43
CA ALA A 34 -1.35 -10.11 -0.28
C ALA A 34 -0.31 -10.84 0.58
N GLY A 35 -0.32 -10.68 1.90
CA GLY A 35 0.67 -11.30 2.79
C GLY A 35 0.64 -12.84 2.76
N GLY A 36 -0.49 -13.44 2.46
CA GLY A 36 -0.67 -14.89 2.28
C GLY A 36 -0.38 -15.39 0.86
N GLU A 37 -0.11 -14.51 -0.10
CA GLU A 37 0.21 -14.86 -1.47
C GLU A 37 1.73 -15.05 -1.63
N TYR A 38 2.15 -16.20 -2.14
CA TYR A 38 3.56 -16.53 -2.33
C TYR A 38 4.01 -16.52 -3.80
N ALA A 39 3.11 -16.17 -4.72
CA ALA A 39 3.50 -15.96 -6.11
C ALA A 39 4.46 -14.76 -6.22
N THR A 40 5.49 -14.89 -7.05
CA THR A 40 6.48 -13.83 -7.27
C THR A 40 5.80 -12.54 -7.70
N GLY A 41 6.10 -11.45 -7.01
CA GLY A 41 5.57 -10.13 -7.33
C GLY A 41 4.18 -9.82 -6.76
N SER A 42 3.60 -10.69 -5.90
CA SER A 42 2.24 -10.47 -5.37
C SER A 42 2.10 -9.18 -4.57
N MET A 43 3.00 -8.91 -3.64
CA MET A 43 2.96 -7.67 -2.85
C MET A 43 3.42 -6.46 -3.65
N GLU A 44 4.43 -6.63 -4.51
CA GLU A 44 4.88 -5.59 -5.43
C GLU A 44 3.74 -5.13 -6.36
N ALA A 45 2.95 -6.05 -6.88
CA ALA A 45 1.81 -5.75 -7.73
C ALA A 45 0.75 -4.89 -7.02
N VAL A 46 0.42 -5.19 -5.76
CA VAL A 46 -0.47 -4.35 -4.95
C VAL A 46 0.15 -2.97 -4.69
N ASN A 47 1.45 -2.91 -4.41
CA ASN A 47 2.16 -1.64 -4.24
C ASN A 47 2.14 -0.79 -5.51
N GLU A 48 2.29 -1.40 -6.69
CA GLU A 48 2.16 -0.72 -7.98
C GLU A 48 0.78 -0.09 -8.16
N VAL A 49 -0.29 -0.83 -7.86
CA VAL A 49 -1.66 -0.31 -7.92
C VAL A 49 -1.82 0.90 -6.99
N ILE A 50 -1.31 0.84 -5.76
CA ILE A 50 -1.34 1.95 -4.81
C ILE A 50 -0.61 3.17 -5.39
N ARG A 51 0.59 3.00 -5.93
CA ARG A 51 1.40 4.07 -6.54
C ARG A 51 0.72 4.67 -7.78
N ASN A 52 0.17 3.82 -8.65
CA ASN A 52 -0.53 4.27 -9.85
C ASN A 52 -1.81 5.07 -9.50
N ARG A 53 -2.56 4.64 -8.50
CA ARG A 53 -3.70 5.41 -7.98
C ARG A 53 -3.27 6.73 -7.36
N ALA A 54 -2.18 6.74 -6.57
CA ALA A 54 -1.64 7.95 -5.97
C ALA A 54 -1.26 8.98 -7.03
N ALA A 55 -0.53 8.58 -8.07
CA ALA A 55 -0.15 9.44 -9.18
C ALA A 55 -1.38 9.98 -9.95
N LYS A 56 -2.30 9.10 -10.30
CA LYS A 56 -3.52 9.46 -11.06
C LYS A 56 -4.45 10.41 -10.31
N ARG A 57 -4.56 10.24 -8.99
CA ARG A 57 -5.47 11.02 -8.13
C ARG A 57 -4.79 12.20 -7.45
N LYS A 58 -3.46 12.39 -7.62
CA LYS A 58 -2.64 13.40 -6.92
C LYS A 58 -2.76 13.30 -5.41
N LEU A 59 -2.70 12.06 -4.89
CA LEU A 59 -2.74 11.71 -3.48
C LEU A 59 -1.41 11.10 -3.05
N THR A 60 -1.14 11.07 -1.74
CA THR A 60 -0.07 10.23 -1.19
C THR A 60 -0.49 8.76 -1.20
N THR A 61 0.46 7.85 -1.20
CA THR A 61 0.19 6.40 -1.10
C THR A 61 -0.58 6.04 0.18
N ARG A 62 -0.26 6.71 1.31
CA ARG A 62 -1.00 6.58 2.56
C ARG A 62 -2.47 7.00 2.40
N GLN A 63 -2.72 8.14 1.76
CA GLN A 63 -4.09 8.60 1.51
C GLN A 63 -4.86 7.62 0.64
N VAL A 64 -4.23 7.03 -0.38
CA VAL A 64 -4.84 5.98 -1.21
C VAL A 64 -5.23 4.77 -0.36
N CYS A 65 -4.33 4.29 0.50
CA CYS A 65 -4.59 3.13 1.36
C CYS A 65 -5.78 3.36 2.31
N LEU A 66 -5.86 4.55 2.90
CA LEU A 66 -6.88 4.89 3.91
C LEU A 66 -8.16 5.48 3.32
N GLN A 67 -8.20 5.73 2.02
CA GLN A 67 -9.38 6.25 1.35
C GLN A 67 -10.54 5.25 1.47
N ARG A 68 -11.73 5.76 1.82
CA ARG A 68 -12.91 4.94 2.05
C ARG A 68 -13.18 4.00 0.87
N LYS A 69 -13.44 2.72 1.15
CA LYS A 69 -13.76 1.66 0.18
C LYS A 69 -12.64 1.33 -0.83
N GLN A 70 -11.42 1.82 -0.64
CA GLN A 70 -10.31 1.43 -1.54
C GLN A 70 -9.70 0.09 -1.14
N PHE A 71 -9.49 -0.12 0.16
CA PHE A 71 -9.01 -1.38 0.71
C PHE A 71 -9.90 -1.77 1.88
N SER A 72 -10.59 -2.91 1.74
CA SER A 72 -11.60 -3.36 2.71
C SER A 72 -11.03 -3.59 4.10
N CYS A 73 -9.75 -3.93 4.20
CA CYS A 73 -9.08 -4.15 5.48
C CYS A 73 -9.13 -2.91 6.41
N TRP A 74 -9.20 -1.69 5.86
CA TRP A 74 -9.25 -0.46 6.64
C TRP A 74 -10.67 0.04 6.95
N ASN A 75 -11.70 -0.58 6.39
CA ASN A 75 -13.09 -0.11 6.55
C ASN A 75 -13.64 -0.26 7.97
N SER A 76 -13.02 -1.07 8.82
CA SER A 76 -13.44 -1.26 10.22
C SER A 76 -13.15 -0.07 11.14
N GLY A 77 -12.32 0.90 10.69
CA GLY A 77 -11.87 2.04 11.50
C GLY A 77 -10.88 1.70 12.62
N ARG A 78 -10.37 0.47 12.65
CA ARG A 78 -9.43 -0.02 13.69
C ARG A 78 -7.98 0.01 13.20
N ILE A 79 -7.53 1.16 12.74
CA ILE A 79 -6.22 1.33 12.10
C ILE A 79 -5.09 0.86 13.01
N ASP A 80 -5.07 1.26 14.28
CA ASP A 80 -3.99 0.89 15.21
C ASP A 80 -3.90 -0.61 15.44
N GLN A 81 -5.04 -1.29 15.56
CA GLN A 81 -5.08 -2.74 15.78
C GLN A 81 -4.66 -3.50 14.52
N LEU A 82 -5.10 -3.07 13.35
CA LEU A 82 -4.74 -3.68 12.07
C LEU A 82 -3.26 -3.46 11.75
N LEU A 83 -2.74 -2.27 12.03
CA LEU A 83 -1.32 -1.98 11.89
C LEU A 83 -0.48 -2.86 12.83
N ALA A 84 -0.87 -2.98 14.10
CA ALA A 84 -0.19 -3.84 15.05
C ALA A 84 -0.23 -5.32 14.63
N LYS A 85 -1.35 -5.78 14.08
CA LYS A 85 -1.48 -7.14 13.52
C LYS A 85 -0.54 -7.35 12.33
N ALA A 86 -0.52 -6.42 11.39
CA ALA A 86 0.33 -6.49 10.20
C ALA A 86 1.83 -6.50 10.57
N LYS A 87 2.23 -5.68 11.55
CA LYS A 87 3.61 -5.63 12.04
C LYS A 87 4.12 -6.95 12.63
N ARG A 88 3.22 -7.80 13.15
CA ARG A 88 3.57 -9.13 13.65
C ARG A 88 3.67 -10.19 12.55
N HIS A 89 3.27 -9.86 11.34
CA HIS A 89 3.35 -10.82 10.23
C HIS A 89 4.81 -11.09 9.83
N PRO A 90 5.21 -12.35 9.57
CA PRO A 90 6.60 -12.70 9.23
C PRO A 90 7.16 -11.94 8.02
N ARG A 91 6.30 -11.54 7.09
CA ARG A 91 6.69 -10.83 5.87
C ARG A 91 6.57 -9.30 5.97
N PHE A 92 6.35 -8.73 7.16
CA PHE A 92 6.19 -7.28 7.27
C PHE A 92 7.43 -6.50 6.84
N ASN A 93 8.63 -6.97 7.21
CA ASN A 93 9.87 -6.33 6.78
C ASN A 93 10.09 -6.41 5.27
N GLU A 94 9.67 -7.51 4.63
CA GLU A 94 9.64 -7.64 3.17
C GLU A 94 8.70 -6.59 2.55
N ALA A 95 7.48 -6.45 3.07
CA ALA A 95 6.53 -5.44 2.62
C ALA A 95 7.08 -4.02 2.78
N LEU A 96 7.73 -3.72 3.90
CA LEU A 96 8.35 -2.42 4.14
C LEU A 96 9.49 -2.13 3.15
N ALA A 97 10.31 -3.12 2.83
CA ALA A 97 11.36 -3.01 1.83
C ALA A 97 10.79 -2.75 0.42
N ILE A 98 9.67 -3.38 0.05
CA ILE A 98 8.97 -3.13 -1.21
C ILE A 98 8.47 -1.68 -1.27
N VAL A 99 7.85 -1.19 -0.22
CA VAL A 99 7.30 0.18 -0.15
C VAL A 99 8.39 1.24 -0.26
N THR A 100 9.52 1.04 0.38
CA THR A 100 10.65 2.00 0.43
C THR A 100 11.66 1.81 -0.69
N GLY A 101 11.55 0.72 -1.45
CA GLY A 101 12.45 0.37 -2.54
C GLY A 101 12.13 1.05 -3.87
N SER A 102 12.86 0.64 -4.90
CA SER A 102 12.66 1.12 -6.26
C SER A 102 11.31 0.66 -6.83
N PRO A 103 10.69 1.45 -7.72
CA PRO A 103 9.48 1.03 -8.41
C PRO A 103 9.68 -0.25 -9.22
N THR A 104 8.66 -1.12 -9.20
CA THR A 104 8.59 -2.32 -10.04
C THR A 104 7.54 -2.16 -11.14
N ASN A 105 7.48 -3.10 -12.07
CA ASN A 105 6.49 -3.10 -13.16
C ASN A 105 5.99 -4.53 -13.48
N TYR A 106 5.48 -5.22 -12.47
CA TYR A 106 4.85 -6.54 -12.65
C TYR A 106 3.48 -6.45 -13.33
N THR A 107 2.76 -5.34 -13.11
CA THR A 107 1.35 -5.21 -13.52
C THR A 107 1.13 -4.50 -14.86
N GLY A 108 2.19 -3.94 -15.46
CA GLY A 108 2.04 -3.17 -16.71
C GLY A 108 1.19 -1.90 -16.55
N GLY A 109 1.25 -1.26 -15.39
CA GLY A 109 0.57 0.00 -15.12
C GLY A 109 -0.85 -0.14 -14.55
N ALA A 110 -1.20 -1.28 -13.97
CA ALA A 110 -2.53 -1.50 -13.39
C ALA A 110 -2.83 -0.53 -12.24
N ASP A 111 -4.07 -0.09 -12.17
CA ASP A 111 -4.63 0.71 -11.08
C ASP A 111 -5.86 0.08 -10.44
N HIS A 112 -6.27 -1.11 -10.91
CA HIS A 112 -7.35 -1.92 -10.37
C HIS A 112 -6.93 -3.39 -10.27
N TYR A 113 -7.48 -4.09 -9.26
CA TYR A 113 -7.38 -5.54 -9.17
C TYR A 113 -8.55 -6.11 -8.38
N HIS A 114 -8.80 -7.39 -8.56
CA HIS A 114 -9.71 -8.17 -7.73
C HIS A 114 -9.19 -9.59 -7.56
N ALA A 115 -9.67 -10.29 -6.52
CA ALA A 115 -9.39 -11.70 -6.34
C ALA A 115 -10.12 -12.55 -7.39
N ASP A 116 -9.60 -13.73 -7.71
CA ASP A 116 -10.13 -14.63 -8.73
C ASP A 116 -11.54 -15.16 -8.44
N TYR A 117 -11.94 -15.16 -7.16
CA TYR A 117 -13.30 -15.55 -6.73
C TYR A 117 -14.31 -14.38 -6.77
N CYS A 118 -13.89 -13.19 -7.16
CA CYS A 118 -14.75 -12.01 -7.32
C CYS A 118 -14.98 -11.70 -8.79
N SER A 119 -16.15 -11.10 -9.11
CA SER A 119 -16.49 -10.62 -10.45
C SER A 119 -17.07 -9.21 -10.36
N PRO A 120 -16.25 -8.17 -10.10
CA PRO A 120 -16.73 -6.82 -9.98
C PRO A 120 -17.23 -6.30 -11.32
N TYR A 121 -18.32 -5.50 -11.30
CA TYR A 121 -18.97 -4.98 -12.49
C TYR A 121 -18.04 -4.18 -13.43
N TRP A 122 -17.04 -3.51 -12.87
CA TRP A 122 -16.10 -2.68 -13.63
C TRP A 122 -15.08 -3.49 -14.44
N ALA A 123 -14.83 -4.75 -14.08
CA ALA A 123 -13.77 -5.57 -14.70
C ALA A 123 -14.03 -5.81 -16.20
N SER A 124 -15.29 -5.92 -16.61
CA SER A 124 -15.67 -6.12 -18.03
C SER A 124 -15.37 -4.92 -18.92
N SER A 125 -15.30 -3.71 -18.35
CA SER A 125 -15.05 -2.46 -19.08
C SER A 125 -13.59 -2.02 -19.04
N MET A 126 -12.71 -2.76 -18.34
CA MET A 126 -11.29 -2.43 -18.21
C MET A 126 -10.41 -3.46 -18.92
N LYS A 127 -9.21 -3.02 -19.30
CA LYS A 127 -8.21 -3.90 -19.90
C LYS A 127 -7.48 -4.69 -18.81
N LYS A 128 -7.62 -6.02 -18.83
CA LYS A 128 -6.81 -6.90 -17.99
C LYS A 128 -5.36 -6.88 -18.45
N THR A 129 -4.43 -6.64 -17.54
CA THR A 129 -3.00 -6.55 -17.83
C THR A 129 -2.25 -7.84 -17.49
N CYS A 130 -2.57 -8.47 -16.37
CA CYS A 130 -1.93 -9.72 -15.93
C CYS A 130 -2.72 -10.41 -14.83
N VAL A 131 -2.26 -11.60 -14.47
CA VAL A 131 -2.69 -12.38 -13.30
C VAL A 131 -1.45 -12.72 -12.49
N ILE A 132 -1.46 -12.45 -11.19
CA ILE A 132 -0.40 -12.79 -10.27
C ILE A 132 -1.03 -13.44 -9.03
N GLY A 133 -0.68 -14.70 -8.78
CA GLY A 133 -1.33 -15.48 -7.72
C GLY A 133 -2.84 -15.56 -7.95
N LYS A 134 -3.61 -15.18 -6.95
CA LYS A 134 -5.07 -15.15 -7.01
C LYS A 134 -5.65 -13.76 -7.39
N HIS A 135 -4.83 -12.85 -7.86
CA HIS A 135 -5.25 -11.50 -8.22
C HIS A 135 -5.18 -11.26 -9.74
N LEU A 136 -6.23 -10.66 -10.28
CA LEU A 136 -6.34 -10.20 -11.66
C LEU A 136 -6.22 -8.68 -11.68
N PHE A 137 -5.31 -8.15 -12.52
CA PHE A 137 -4.96 -6.73 -12.59
C PHE A 137 -5.46 -6.08 -13.87
N TYR A 138 -5.85 -4.79 -13.78
CA TYR A 138 -6.50 -4.04 -14.85
C TYR A 138 -6.05 -2.58 -14.91
N LYS A 139 -6.15 -1.98 -16.10
CA LYS A 139 -5.98 -0.55 -16.32
C LYS A 139 -6.97 0.00 -17.35
#